data_94aea20b2a526d883a60a08efceed0d8
#
_entry.id   94aea20b2a526d883a60a08efceed0d8
#
_cell.length_a   1.000
_cell.length_b   1.000
_cell.length_c   1.000
_cell.angle_alpha   90.00
_cell.angle_beta   90.00
_cell.angle_gamma   90.00
#
_symmetry.space_group_name_H-M   'P 1'
#
loop_
_entity.id
_entity.type
_entity.pdbx_description
1 polymer ?
#
loop_
_entity_poly.entity_id
_entity_poly.type
_entity_poly.pdbx_seq_one_letter_code
_entity_poly.pdbx_strand_id
1 'polypeptide(L)'
;ILVLEKDTGMVKRIVNGKVLAKPVLDVNVANSIERCMCGIAVSKDSSTTYVFIYYTEIDGKDGDDKAGKQPIGNRVYRYELSGDVLTNPLLLMDLPANPGPRHNGGDIMIGPDDNLYVSIGDVDGSFKGSATETTAQKYEDGVDPDGRGGILRITQDGQPTDGILGDSIPLRIYYAYGIRNSFGM
;
A
#
# COMPACT_ATOMS: atom_id res chain seq x y z
N ILE A 1 -15.54 3.42 -13.47
CA ILE A 1 -14.76 2.36 -12.82
C ILE A 1 -13.29 2.70 -13.00
N LEU A 2 -12.50 2.55 -11.92
CA LEU A 2 -11.03 2.60 -11.99
C LEU A 2 -10.49 1.17 -11.95
N VAL A 3 -9.43 0.92 -12.70
CA VAL A 3 -8.77 -0.40 -12.81
C VAL A 3 -7.27 -0.19 -12.69
N LEU A 4 -6.65 -0.94 -11.78
CA LEU A 4 -5.19 -0.96 -11.63
C LEU A 4 -4.57 -1.93 -12.62
N GLU A 5 -3.50 -1.53 -13.27
CA GLU A 5 -2.62 -2.43 -14.00
C GLU A 5 -1.42 -2.77 -13.12
N LYS A 6 -1.37 -4.02 -12.66
CA LYS A 6 -0.43 -4.52 -11.65
C LYS A 6 1.02 -4.17 -11.92
N ASP A 7 1.48 -4.38 -13.16
CA ASP A 7 2.90 -4.37 -13.51
C ASP A 7 3.34 -3.10 -14.24
N THR A 8 2.40 -2.24 -14.63
CA THR A 8 2.69 -1.03 -15.43
C THR A 8 2.48 0.27 -14.66
N GLY A 9 2.06 0.21 -13.41
CA GLY A 9 1.81 1.41 -12.62
C GLY A 9 0.66 2.31 -13.13
N MET A 10 -0.12 1.81 -14.09
CA MET A 10 -1.19 2.59 -14.69
C MET A 10 -2.51 2.37 -13.97
N VAL A 11 -3.24 3.45 -13.75
CA VAL A 11 -4.66 3.41 -13.39
C VAL A 11 -5.48 3.77 -14.61
N LYS A 12 -6.28 2.82 -15.09
CA LYS A 12 -7.20 3.02 -16.22
C LYS A 12 -8.59 3.40 -15.72
N ARG A 13 -9.31 4.18 -16.52
CA ARG A 13 -10.70 4.52 -16.26
C ARG A 13 -11.62 3.94 -17.33
N ILE A 14 -12.73 3.35 -16.89
CA ILE A 14 -13.79 2.84 -17.75
C ILE A 14 -15.02 3.74 -17.58
N VAL A 15 -15.48 4.31 -18.68
CA VAL A 15 -16.68 5.15 -18.76
C VAL A 15 -17.60 4.58 -19.82
N ASN A 16 -18.87 4.32 -19.46
CA ASN A 16 -19.88 3.76 -20.37
C ASN A 16 -19.38 2.48 -21.11
N GLY A 17 -18.67 1.60 -20.40
CA GLY A 17 -18.15 0.34 -20.92
C GLY A 17 -16.91 0.46 -21.80
N LYS A 18 -16.33 1.66 -21.94
CA LYS A 18 -15.12 1.89 -22.74
C LYS A 18 -13.96 2.33 -21.87
N VAL A 19 -12.80 1.72 -22.06
CA VAL A 19 -11.54 2.15 -21.44
C VAL A 19 -11.11 3.46 -22.09
N LEU A 20 -10.78 4.48 -21.28
CA LEU A 20 -10.23 5.73 -21.79
C LEU A 20 -8.83 5.50 -22.40
N ALA A 21 -8.52 6.22 -23.47
CA ALA A 21 -7.27 6.08 -24.19
C ALA A 21 -6.03 6.45 -23.34
N LYS A 22 -6.18 7.44 -22.45
CA LYS A 22 -5.11 7.83 -21.51
C LYS A 22 -5.39 7.24 -20.13
N PRO A 23 -4.36 6.75 -19.42
CA PRO A 23 -4.49 6.41 -18.01
C PRO A 23 -4.81 7.68 -17.20
N VAL A 24 -5.51 7.53 -16.08
CA VAL A 24 -5.75 8.63 -15.14
C VAL A 24 -4.56 8.85 -14.22
N LEU A 25 -3.67 7.86 -14.13
CA LEU A 25 -2.38 7.91 -13.42
C LEU A 25 -1.42 6.95 -14.12
N ASP A 26 -0.13 7.31 -14.10
CA ASP A 26 0.99 6.48 -14.53
C ASP A 26 2.16 6.76 -13.56
N VAL A 27 2.61 5.74 -12.82
CA VAL A 27 3.67 5.84 -11.81
C VAL A 27 4.63 4.67 -11.93
N ASN A 28 5.86 4.83 -11.45
CA ASN A 28 6.89 3.81 -11.53
C ASN A 28 6.68 2.71 -10.49
N VAL A 29 6.57 1.46 -10.91
CA VAL A 29 6.40 0.32 -10.02
C VAL A 29 7.54 -0.70 -10.15
N ALA A 30 7.94 -1.25 -9.00
CA ALA A 30 8.67 -2.50 -8.97
C ALA A 30 7.66 -3.65 -9.10
N ASN A 31 7.78 -4.48 -10.14
CA ASN A 31 6.77 -5.46 -10.53
C ASN A 31 7.24 -6.92 -10.44
N SER A 32 8.21 -7.20 -9.58
CA SER A 32 8.73 -8.56 -9.39
C SER A 32 7.87 -9.36 -8.43
N ILE A 33 7.34 -10.50 -8.88
CA ILE A 33 6.57 -11.49 -8.10
C ILE A 33 5.30 -10.88 -7.52
N GLU A 34 5.29 -10.46 -6.22
CA GLU A 34 4.14 -9.86 -5.55
C GLU A 34 4.29 -8.34 -5.37
N ARG A 35 5.42 -7.78 -5.79
CA ARG A 35 5.56 -6.32 -5.93
C ARG A 35 4.69 -5.83 -7.06
N CYS A 36 3.95 -4.73 -6.86
CA CYS A 36 2.91 -4.34 -7.80
C CYS A 36 2.29 -2.97 -7.47
N MET A 37 1.41 -2.53 -8.36
CA MET A 37 0.31 -1.65 -8.01
C MET A 37 -0.87 -2.55 -7.59
N CYS A 38 -1.16 -2.65 -6.28
CA CYS A 38 -1.96 -3.73 -5.72
C CYS A 38 -3.28 -3.28 -5.10
N GLY A 39 -3.39 -2.08 -4.58
CA GLY A 39 -4.58 -1.66 -3.86
C GLY A 39 -5.12 -0.31 -4.26
N ILE A 40 -6.45 -0.19 -4.24
CA ILE A 40 -7.17 1.05 -4.48
C ILE A 40 -8.37 1.16 -3.56
N ALA A 41 -8.53 2.32 -2.93
CA ALA A 41 -9.74 2.70 -2.22
C ALA A 41 -10.19 4.10 -2.66
N VAL A 42 -11.46 4.39 -2.52
CA VAL A 42 -12.03 5.68 -2.92
C VAL A 42 -12.89 6.22 -1.78
N SER A 43 -12.65 7.47 -1.43
CA SER A 43 -13.48 8.22 -0.51
C SER A 43 -13.98 9.50 -1.18
N LYS A 44 -15.08 10.02 -0.69
CA LYS A 44 -15.66 11.25 -1.22
C LYS A 44 -16.15 12.11 -0.07
N ASP A 45 -15.60 13.30 0.03
CA ASP A 45 -16.20 14.35 0.83
C ASP A 45 -17.24 15.15 0.01
N SER A 46 -17.72 16.27 0.53
CA SER A 46 -18.75 17.08 -0.13
C SER A 46 -18.36 17.60 -1.51
N SER A 47 -17.08 17.76 -1.81
CA SER A 47 -16.58 18.42 -3.00
C SER A 47 -15.51 17.65 -3.76
N THR A 48 -14.71 16.83 -3.07
CA THR A 48 -13.52 16.18 -3.62
C THR A 48 -13.66 14.65 -3.57
N THR A 49 -13.23 13.99 -4.64
CA THR A 49 -13.09 12.53 -4.65
C THR A 49 -11.62 12.20 -4.44
N TYR A 50 -11.33 11.55 -3.32
CA TYR A 50 -10.00 11.04 -3.01
C TYR A 50 -9.83 9.61 -3.49
N VAL A 51 -8.67 9.31 -4.07
CA VAL A 51 -8.29 7.97 -4.51
C VAL A 51 -6.98 7.60 -3.82
N PHE A 52 -7.03 6.53 -3.06
CA PHE A 52 -5.89 5.98 -2.34
C PHE A 52 -5.34 4.82 -3.16
N ILE A 53 -4.02 4.80 -3.34
CA ILE A 53 -3.36 3.77 -4.15
C ILE A 53 -2.16 3.25 -3.38
N TYR A 54 -2.07 1.92 -3.28
CA TYR A 54 -0.92 1.20 -2.76
C TYR A 54 -0.10 0.62 -3.91
N TYR A 55 1.20 0.91 -3.94
CA TYR A 55 2.11 0.29 -4.88
C TYR A 55 3.54 0.21 -4.34
N THR A 56 4.29 -0.77 -4.86
CA THR A 56 5.73 -0.87 -4.60
C THR A 56 6.44 0.09 -5.54
N GLU A 57 6.91 1.22 -5.01
CA GLU A 57 7.52 2.29 -5.79
C GLU A 57 8.98 2.00 -6.11
N ILE A 58 9.41 2.42 -7.30
CA ILE A 58 10.81 2.40 -7.72
C ILE A 58 11.24 3.79 -8.22
N ASP A 59 12.51 4.12 -8.01
CA ASP A 59 13.10 5.34 -8.55
C ASP A 59 13.26 5.24 -10.07
N GLY A 60 12.87 6.30 -10.78
CA GLY A 60 12.95 6.35 -12.22
C GLY A 60 12.13 7.49 -12.82
N LYS A 61 11.95 7.44 -14.14
CA LYS A 61 11.05 8.31 -14.88
C LYS A 61 9.70 7.63 -15.03
N ASP A 62 8.64 8.40 -15.23
CA ASP A 62 7.31 7.88 -15.48
C ASP A 62 7.33 6.78 -16.56
N GLY A 63 6.77 5.62 -16.25
CA GLY A 63 6.79 4.44 -17.10
C GLY A 63 8.06 3.58 -17.01
N ASP A 64 8.97 3.87 -16.08
CA ASP A 64 10.19 3.08 -15.84
C ASP A 64 9.94 1.86 -14.94
N ASP A 65 8.87 1.12 -15.17
CA ASP A 65 8.55 -0.08 -14.40
C ASP A 65 9.63 -1.16 -14.54
N LYS A 66 10.04 -1.76 -13.43
CA LYS A 66 11.20 -2.67 -13.44
C LYS A 66 11.02 -3.89 -12.55
N ALA A 67 11.09 -5.05 -13.19
CA ALA A 67 11.25 -6.31 -12.50
C ALA A 67 12.67 -6.44 -11.91
N GLY A 68 12.78 -6.99 -10.70
CA GLY A 68 14.06 -7.37 -10.10
C GLY A 68 14.94 -6.23 -9.60
N LYS A 69 14.51 -4.97 -9.66
CA LYS A 69 15.23 -3.85 -9.03
C LYS A 69 14.81 -3.62 -7.59
N GLN A 70 15.69 -3.00 -6.84
CA GLN A 70 15.40 -2.61 -5.45
C GLN A 70 14.34 -1.50 -5.44
N PRO A 71 13.22 -1.71 -4.75
CA PRO A 71 12.20 -0.67 -4.60
C PRO A 71 12.63 0.39 -3.60
N ILE A 72 11.99 1.55 -3.68
CA ILE A 72 12.09 2.60 -2.67
C ILE A 72 11.31 2.18 -1.42
N GLY A 73 10.08 1.70 -1.60
CA GLY A 73 9.19 1.28 -0.53
C GLY A 73 7.86 0.74 -1.05
N ASN A 74 7.09 0.13 -0.16
CA ASN A 74 5.67 -0.11 -0.36
C ASN A 74 4.93 1.14 0.11
N ARG A 75 4.35 1.90 -0.81
CA ARG A 75 3.85 3.24 -0.53
C ARG A 75 2.37 3.36 -0.72
N VAL A 76 1.73 4.13 0.14
CA VAL A 76 0.33 4.53 0.02
C VAL A 76 0.28 6.01 -0.26
N TYR A 77 -0.32 6.36 -1.38
CA TYR A 77 -0.59 7.75 -1.74
C TYR A 77 -2.08 8.03 -1.78
N ARG A 78 -2.45 9.25 -1.39
CA ARG A 78 -3.75 9.83 -1.68
C ARG A 78 -3.63 10.78 -2.85
N TYR A 79 -4.55 10.66 -3.79
CA TYR A 79 -4.71 11.56 -4.93
C TYR A 79 -6.08 12.22 -4.91
N GLU A 80 -6.23 13.32 -5.61
CA GLU A 80 -7.50 13.95 -5.92
C GLU A 80 -7.90 13.61 -7.36
N LEU A 81 -9.13 13.15 -7.58
CA LEU A 81 -9.65 12.91 -8.91
C LEU A 81 -10.21 14.22 -9.49
N SER A 82 -9.51 14.79 -10.45
CA SER A 82 -9.90 15.99 -11.18
C SER A 82 -10.18 15.66 -12.64
N GLY A 83 -11.46 15.61 -13.01
CA GLY A 83 -11.86 15.15 -14.35
C GLY A 83 -11.43 13.70 -14.59
N ASP A 84 -10.52 13.47 -15.54
CA ASP A 84 -9.98 12.17 -15.89
C ASP A 84 -8.50 12.01 -15.49
N VAL A 85 -8.03 12.75 -14.48
CA VAL A 85 -6.64 12.70 -14.02
C VAL A 85 -6.61 12.64 -12.49
N LEU A 86 -5.70 11.82 -11.95
CA LEU A 86 -5.34 11.82 -10.54
C LEU A 86 -4.21 12.82 -10.31
N THR A 87 -4.44 13.79 -9.41
CA THR A 87 -3.54 14.91 -9.14
C THR A 87 -3.24 15.02 -7.65
N ASN A 88 -2.36 15.94 -7.29
CA ASN A 88 -2.04 16.30 -5.90
C ASN A 88 -1.65 15.08 -5.04
N PRO A 89 -0.60 14.31 -5.44
CA PRO A 89 -0.15 13.17 -4.66
C PRO A 89 0.28 13.59 -3.24
N LEU A 90 -0.28 12.91 -2.24
CA LEU A 90 0.13 13.02 -0.84
C LEU A 90 0.58 11.65 -0.36
N LEU A 91 1.85 11.51 0.00
CA LEU A 91 2.37 10.29 0.61
C LEU A 91 1.81 10.14 2.03
N LEU A 92 1.08 9.04 2.27
CA LEU A 92 0.47 8.74 3.57
C LEU A 92 1.28 7.72 4.37
N MET A 93 1.86 6.72 3.68
CA MET A 93 2.69 5.68 4.30
C MET A 93 3.89 5.36 3.42
N ASP A 94 5.04 5.17 4.06
CA ASP A 94 6.27 4.66 3.46
C ASP A 94 6.70 3.42 4.23
N LEU A 95 6.39 2.24 3.68
CA LEU A 95 6.55 0.95 4.33
C LEU A 95 7.71 0.17 3.70
N PRO A 96 8.35 -0.75 4.46
CA PRO A 96 9.41 -1.57 3.91
C PRO A 96 8.96 -2.41 2.71
N ALA A 97 9.80 -2.48 1.66
CA ALA A 97 9.62 -3.36 0.50
C ALA A 97 10.76 -4.39 0.36
N ASN A 98 11.65 -4.43 1.35
CA ASN A 98 12.78 -5.35 1.44
C ASN A 98 12.66 -6.22 2.71
N PRO A 99 13.27 -7.41 2.70
CA PRO A 99 14.27 -7.94 1.75
C PRO A 99 13.72 -8.53 0.45
N GLY A 100 12.48 -8.98 0.39
CA GLY A 100 12.08 -9.79 -0.71
C GLY A 100 10.91 -9.29 -1.54
N PRO A 101 10.65 -9.96 -2.69
CA PRO A 101 9.54 -9.59 -3.55
C PRO A 101 8.20 -10.27 -3.20
N ARG A 102 8.15 -11.13 -2.16
CA ARG A 102 6.92 -11.78 -1.72
C ARG A 102 6.32 -11.09 -0.51
N HIS A 103 5.04 -11.35 -0.26
CA HIS A 103 4.30 -10.92 0.92
C HIS A 103 4.23 -9.38 1.07
N ASN A 104 4.15 -8.69 -0.06
CA ASN A 104 4.12 -7.23 -0.05
C ASN A 104 2.72 -6.68 0.32
N GLY A 105 1.68 -7.54 0.43
CA GLY A 105 0.34 -7.11 0.79
C GLY A 105 -0.30 -6.25 -0.30
N GLY A 106 -0.92 -5.16 0.12
CA GLY A 106 -1.39 -4.11 -0.78
C GLY A 106 -2.90 -3.97 -0.87
N ASP A 107 -3.67 -4.79 -0.18
CA ASP A 107 -5.10 -4.52 -0.06
C ASP A 107 -5.33 -3.32 0.86
N ILE A 108 -6.16 -2.38 0.41
CA ILE A 108 -6.50 -1.17 1.15
C ILE A 108 -8.00 -0.92 1.09
N MET A 109 -8.55 -0.45 2.21
CA MET A 109 -9.97 -0.10 2.29
C MET A 109 -10.22 1.07 3.23
N ILE A 110 -11.32 1.78 3.02
CA ILE A 110 -11.86 2.72 4.00
C ILE A 110 -12.82 1.96 4.91
N GLY A 111 -12.53 1.97 6.20
CA GLY A 111 -13.37 1.34 7.21
C GLY A 111 -14.62 2.15 7.57
N PRO A 112 -15.53 1.57 8.36
CA PRO A 112 -16.74 2.26 8.81
C PRO A 112 -16.46 3.44 9.77
N ASP A 113 -15.25 3.55 10.27
CA ASP A 113 -14.73 4.66 11.09
C ASP A 113 -14.04 5.75 10.25
N ASP A 114 -14.21 5.71 8.92
CA ASP A 114 -13.59 6.61 7.94
C ASP A 114 -12.05 6.58 7.92
N ASN A 115 -11.43 5.61 8.58
CA ASN A 115 -9.98 5.42 8.51
C ASN A 115 -9.57 4.53 7.33
N LEU A 116 -8.33 4.71 6.88
CA LEU A 116 -7.69 3.88 5.87
C LEU A 116 -7.02 2.68 6.54
N TYR A 117 -7.38 1.49 6.11
CA TYR A 117 -6.78 0.22 6.50
C TYR A 117 -5.90 -0.29 5.37
N VAL A 118 -4.72 -0.78 5.73
CA VAL A 118 -3.68 -1.20 4.78
C VAL A 118 -3.11 -2.54 5.22
N SER A 119 -3.20 -3.56 4.38
CA SER A 119 -2.56 -4.85 4.67
C SER A 119 -1.14 -4.89 4.14
N ILE A 120 -0.22 -5.44 4.93
CA ILE A 120 1.15 -5.74 4.53
C ILE A 120 1.62 -7.03 5.20
N GLY A 121 2.28 -7.88 4.45
CA GLY A 121 2.89 -9.10 4.98
C GLY A 121 4.30 -8.88 5.52
N ASP A 122 5.04 -9.98 5.73
CA ASP A 122 6.40 -9.97 6.28
C ASP A 122 7.49 -9.57 5.27
N VAL A 123 7.11 -9.37 4.00
CA VAL A 123 8.00 -8.93 2.90
C VAL A 123 9.23 -9.85 2.76
N ASP A 124 9.02 -11.17 2.74
CA ASP A 124 10.09 -12.19 2.81
C ASP A 124 11.02 -12.04 4.04
N GLY A 125 10.60 -11.25 5.02
CA GLY A 125 11.34 -11.03 6.26
C GLY A 125 11.21 -12.18 7.26
N SER A 126 10.67 -13.33 6.83
CA SER A 126 10.56 -14.51 7.67
C SER A 126 11.92 -14.88 8.21
N PHE A 127 11.99 -14.98 9.49
CA PHE A 127 13.19 -15.22 10.26
C PHE A 127 13.87 -16.52 9.82
N LYS A 128 15.19 -16.56 9.93
CA LYS A 128 16.06 -17.69 9.60
C LYS A 128 15.37 -19.05 9.85
N GLY A 129 14.82 -19.63 8.78
CA GLY A 129 14.27 -20.97 8.78
C GLY A 129 12.80 -21.11 9.19
N SER A 130 12.08 -20.07 9.56
CA SER A 130 10.64 -20.14 9.81
C SER A 130 9.85 -19.39 8.75
N ALA A 131 9.09 -20.10 7.95
CA ALA A 131 8.18 -19.51 6.95
C ALA A 131 6.87 -18.98 7.58
N THR A 132 6.73 -19.03 8.89
CA THR A 132 5.47 -18.74 9.61
C THR A 132 5.54 -17.52 10.52
N GLU A 133 6.72 -16.99 10.79
CA GLU A 133 6.90 -15.86 11.70
C GLU A 133 7.13 -14.56 10.93
N THR A 134 6.50 -13.49 11.39
CA THR A 134 6.69 -12.12 10.91
C THR A 134 7.48 -11.30 11.91
N THR A 135 7.99 -10.15 11.51
CA THR A 135 8.63 -9.20 12.43
C THR A 135 7.69 -8.78 13.57
N ALA A 136 6.42 -8.54 13.24
CA ALA A 136 5.43 -8.15 14.23
C ALA A 136 5.09 -9.28 15.21
N GLN A 137 5.17 -10.55 14.80
CA GLN A 137 4.98 -11.69 15.70
C GLN A 137 6.10 -11.82 16.74
N LYS A 138 7.23 -11.18 16.52
CA LYS A 138 8.38 -11.19 17.44
C LYS A 138 8.36 -10.02 18.43
N TYR A 139 7.33 -9.18 18.41
CA TYR A 139 7.27 -8.00 19.26
C TYR A 139 7.44 -8.33 20.76
N GLU A 140 6.78 -9.38 21.24
CA GLU A 140 6.88 -9.83 22.63
C GLU A 140 8.28 -10.36 23.00
N ASP A 141 9.04 -10.81 22.01
CA ASP A 141 10.44 -11.23 22.18
C ASP A 141 11.43 -10.06 22.09
N GLY A 142 10.94 -8.82 22.05
CA GLY A 142 11.75 -7.61 22.03
C GLY A 142 12.21 -7.19 20.64
N VAL A 143 11.59 -7.72 19.58
CA VAL A 143 11.81 -7.26 18.20
C VAL A 143 10.75 -6.23 17.84
N ASP A 144 11.15 -4.99 17.68
CA ASP A 144 10.24 -3.91 17.34
C ASP A 144 9.63 -4.11 15.95
N PRO A 145 8.30 -4.03 15.82
CA PRO A 145 7.63 -3.98 14.53
C PRO A 145 8.08 -2.76 13.72
N ASP A 146 8.27 -2.96 12.42
CA ASP A 146 8.82 -1.96 11.51
C ASP A 146 7.85 -1.52 10.40
N GLY A 147 6.57 -1.78 10.59
CA GLY A 147 5.52 -1.51 9.61
C GLY A 147 5.16 -2.72 8.75
N ARG A 148 5.80 -3.90 8.95
CA ARG A 148 5.50 -5.16 8.27
C ARG A 148 4.62 -6.08 9.13
N GLY A 149 4.01 -7.08 8.47
CA GLY A 149 3.35 -8.19 9.15
C GLY A 149 2.05 -7.80 9.85
N GLY A 150 1.26 -6.91 9.29
CA GLY A 150 0.04 -6.44 9.94
C GLY A 150 -1.04 -5.87 9.04
N ILE A 151 -2.12 -5.47 9.66
CA ILE A 151 -3.07 -4.50 9.14
C ILE A 151 -2.80 -3.20 9.86
N LEU A 152 -2.48 -2.17 9.09
CA LEU A 152 -2.15 -0.85 9.58
C LEU A 152 -3.36 0.06 9.40
N ARG A 153 -3.56 1.01 10.33
CA ARG A 153 -4.67 1.96 10.29
C ARG A 153 -4.19 3.38 10.51
N ILE A 154 -4.59 4.27 9.62
CA ILE A 154 -4.34 5.70 9.68
C ILE A 154 -5.60 6.48 9.29
N THR A 155 -5.64 7.76 9.58
CA THR A 155 -6.66 8.64 9.01
C THR A 155 -6.44 8.81 7.50
N GLN A 156 -7.43 9.32 6.78
CA GLN A 156 -7.30 9.60 5.34
C GLN A 156 -6.28 10.72 5.02
N ASP A 157 -5.79 11.42 6.04
CA ASP A 157 -4.71 12.42 5.95
C ASP A 157 -3.35 11.89 6.42
N GLY A 158 -3.24 10.58 6.67
CA GLY A 158 -1.99 9.94 7.05
C GLY A 158 -1.63 10.05 8.55
N GLN A 159 -2.55 10.54 9.40
CA GLN A 159 -2.27 10.62 10.82
C GLN A 159 -2.46 9.26 11.49
N PRO A 160 -1.59 8.88 12.43
CA PRO A 160 -1.75 7.65 13.19
C PRO A 160 -3.03 7.69 14.03
N THR A 161 -3.67 6.53 14.14
CA THR A 161 -4.80 6.30 15.04
C THR A 161 -4.32 5.55 16.31
N ASP A 162 -5.25 5.15 17.17
CA ASP A 162 -4.88 4.33 18.34
C ASP A 162 -4.53 2.91 17.91
N GLY A 163 -3.27 2.54 18.07
CA GLY A 163 -2.75 1.22 17.73
C GLY A 163 -2.74 0.26 18.91
N ILE A 164 -2.65 -1.04 18.63
CA ILE A 164 -2.68 -2.09 19.65
C ILE A 164 -1.31 -2.39 20.26
N LEU A 165 -0.20 -1.92 19.65
CA LEU A 165 1.15 -2.28 20.08
C LEU A 165 1.86 -1.18 20.88
N GLY A 166 1.37 0.07 20.84
CA GLY A 166 1.95 1.17 21.58
C GLY A 166 1.75 2.53 20.93
N ASP A 167 2.33 3.57 21.53
CA ASP A 167 2.08 4.97 21.15
C ASP A 167 3.09 5.56 20.16
N SER A 168 4.24 4.90 19.96
CA SER A 168 5.26 5.36 19.01
C SER A 168 5.00 4.84 17.59
N ILE A 169 5.53 5.51 16.58
CA ILE A 169 5.53 5.03 15.21
C ILE A 169 6.67 4.01 15.04
N PRO A 170 6.44 2.83 14.40
CA PRO A 170 5.22 2.41 13.72
C PRO A 170 4.20 1.67 14.61
N LEU A 171 4.43 1.48 15.91
CA LEU A 171 3.56 0.67 16.78
C LEU A 171 2.12 1.21 16.80
N ARG A 172 1.97 2.53 16.81
CA ARG A 172 0.68 3.22 16.92
C ARG A 172 -0.23 3.01 15.71
N ILE A 173 0.30 2.62 14.56
CA ILE A 173 -0.52 2.40 13.36
C ILE A 173 -0.99 0.95 13.19
N TYR A 174 -0.58 0.02 14.05
CA TYR A 174 -1.03 -1.36 13.97
C TYR A 174 -2.46 -1.52 14.50
N TYR A 175 -3.35 -1.96 13.63
CA TYR A 175 -4.70 -2.40 13.96
C TYR A 175 -4.75 -3.91 14.25
N ALA A 176 -3.98 -4.70 13.51
CA ALA A 176 -3.74 -6.12 13.74
C ALA A 176 -2.31 -6.48 13.37
N TYR A 177 -1.74 -7.51 14.00
CA TYR A 177 -0.37 -7.96 13.73
C TYR A 177 -0.28 -9.48 13.64
N GLY A 178 0.88 -9.99 13.22
CA GLY A 178 1.10 -11.43 13.03
C GLY A 178 0.67 -11.93 11.65
N ILE A 179 0.56 -11.03 10.67
CA ILE A 179 0.12 -11.34 9.31
C ILE A 179 1.33 -11.64 8.43
N ARG A 180 1.43 -12.88 7.95
CA ARG A 180 2.52 -13.27 7.07
C ARG A 180 2.33 -12.78 5.64
N ASN A 181 1.14 -13.06 5.07
CA ASN A 181 0.82 -12.72 3.68
C ASN A 181 -0.69 -12.58 3.51
N SER A 182 -1.15 -11.35 3.35
CA SER A 182 -2.57 -11.03 3.14
C SER A 182 -2.79 -10.63 1.69
N PHE A 183 -3.80 -11.24 1.05
CA PHE A 183 -4.25 -10.92 -0.30
C PHE A 183 -5.63 -10.24 -0.33
N GLY A 184 -6.21 -9.95 0.83
CA GLY A 184 -7.50 -9.29 0.95
C GLY A 184 -7.91 -9.07 2.41
N MET A 185 -8.79 -8.09 2.63
CA MET A 185 -9.42 -7.76 3.92
C MET A 185 -10.93 -7.72 3.77
#